data_d0c66880f78b5b94885f7a6a077eb393
#
_entry.id   d0c66880f78b5b94885f7a6a077eb393
#
_cell.length_a   1.000
_cell.length_b   1.000
_cell.length_c   1.000
_cell.angle_alpha   90.00
_cell.angle_beta   90.00
_cell.angle_gamma   90.00
#
_symmetry.space_group_name_H-M   'P 1'
#
loop_
_entity.id
_entity.type
_entity.pdbx_description
1 polymer ?
#
loop_
_entity_poly.entity_id
_entity_poly.type
_entity_poly.pdbx_seq_one_letter_code
_entity_poly.pdbx_strand_id
1 'polypeptide(L)'
;MNVAERSTWSPIPRNFDIVNMAFNRELIWDKPLRNPGQNVSLIPYVATGYDKNFEKGTPANTNLQVGGDAKVAIGPALNLDLTVNPDFSQVEVDEQVTNLDRFEIFFPERRQFFLENADLFAGFGVDGTRPFFSRRIGVVRDESIGQNIQNTIYGGARLSGKINNNTRVGFLTMQAGEDASIGLPSTNYTVATVQQKVLTRSNVGFIFVNKQAFQDSVGGDFTMSPLKYSRVAGADFNLATADNRWNGKVFYHHSFDENNLDSAFAFGGFINYSTPEWNVDLFARNVGANYDPEVGFVRRRDIRQIAHTTWRNFYPSSGKVQSHGPGFDFDMVFNSLEVDATDEIANWLNSTFNIGVLDYDINLMYRIRWRSTANFNIRFRKEYTYLFNSFDPSGTGGLKLPAGTDYNPKLIVASYNSDARKKFFFNLSTRSGEYFNGTRLNLSGTVTYRYQPKGFASLAFTYNRIRLPEPYNSADLFLIGPRIDLTFSKSVFWTTFVQFNSQISNLNINSRLQWRFKPVSDFFLVYTDNYFAESFEEGTVFRVGQPRARAIVAKLTYWLNL
;
A
#
# COMPACT_ATOMS: atom_id res chain seq x y z
N MET A 1 12.56 -31.49 -20.87
CA MET A 1 13.22 -31.31 -19.55
C MET A 1 12.77 -29.98 -18.97
N ASN A 2 12.09 -29.99 -17.85
CA ASN A 2 11.73 -28.74 -17.18
C ASN A 2 12.89 -28.38 -16.25
N VAL A 3 13.90 -27.71 -16.79
CA VAL A 3 15.05 -27.23 -16.01
C VAL A 3 14.56 -25.98 -15.29
N ALA A 4 14.48 -26.02 -13.97
CA ALA A 4 14.11 -24.87 -13.16
C ALA A 4 15.28 -23.87 -13.07
N GLU A 5 15.69 -23.39 -14.21
CA GLU A 5 16.82 -22.51 -14.40
C GLU A 5 16.33 -21.13 -14.89
N ARG A 6 16.84 -20.07 -14.31
CA ARG A 6 16.65 -18.69 -14.80
C ARG A 6 17.98 -18.24 -15.41
N SER A 7 17.92 -17.83 -16.66
CA SER A 7 19.09 -17.31 -17.38
C SER A 7 18.90 -15.84 -17.71
N THR A 8 19.97 -15.06 -17.67
CA THR A 8 19.97 -13.64 -18.03
C THR A 8 21.10 -13.35 -19.02
N TRP A 9 20.90 -12.40 -19.91
CA TRP A 9 21.94 -11.92 -20.84
C TRP A 9 23.03 -11.14 -20.11
N SER A 10 22.70 -10.59 -18.96
CA SER A 10 23.55 -9.76 -18.14
C SER A 10 23.95 -10.53 -16.88
N PRO A 11 25.21 -10.53 -16.47
CA PRO A 11 25.59 -11.08 -15.19
C PRO A 11 25.00 -10.21 -14.08
N ILE A 12 24.03 -10.76 -13.35
CA ILE A 12 23.41 -10.11 -12.20
C ILE A 12 24.01 -10.71 -10.93
N PRO A 13 24.61 -9.91 -10.03
CA PRO A 13 25.12 -10.39 -8.76
C PRO A 13 24.00 -11.04 -7.92
N ARG A 14 24.35 -12.07 -7.13
CA ARG A 14 23.39 -12.91 -6.40
C ARG A 14 22.54 -12.18 -5.36
N ASN A 15 22.96 -11.01 -4.92
CA ASN A 15 22.25 -10.16 -3.97
C ASN A 15 21.15 -9.31 -4.61
N PHE A 16 21.07 -9.27 -5.93
CA PHE A 16 20.02 -8.56 -6.66
C PHE A 16 19.02 -9.51 -7.30
N ASP A 17 17.81 -9.04 -7.45
CA ASP A 17 16.78 -9.79 -8.15
C ASP A 17 17.04 -9.81 -9.66
N ILE A 18 16.63 -10.87 -10.35
CA ILE A 18 16.85 -11.06 -11.79
C ILE A 18 16.19 -9.96 -12.64
N VAL A 19 15.16 -9.31 -12.08
CA VAL A 19 14.43 -8.20 -12.70
C VAL A 19 14.99 -6.82 -12.33
N ASN A 20 16.13 -6.75 -11.65
CA ASN A 20 16.71 -5.48 -11.24
C ASN A 20 17.18 -4.68 -12.46
N MET A 21 16.50 -3.56 -12.71
CA MET A 21 16.72 -2.68 -13.85
C MET A 21 18.14 -2.11 -13.93
N ALA A 22 18.87 -2.12 -12.80
CA ALA A 22 20.25 -1.66 -12.73
C ALA A 22 21.22 -2.46 -13.62
N PHE A 23 20.87 -3.70 -13.93
CA PHE A 23 21.67 -4.62 -14.71
C PHE A 23 21.07 -4.91 -16.10
N ASN A 24 20.08 -4.16 -16.53
CA ASN A 24 19.54 -4.24 -17.88
C ASN A 24 20.61 -3.85 -18.91
N ARG A 25 20.60 -4.56 -20.03
CA ARG A 25 21.42 -4.23 -21.18
C ARG A 25 20.56 -3.58 -22.26
N GLU A 26 21.19 -2.75 -23.06
CA GLU A 26 20.58 -2.13 -24.22
C GLU A 26 20.54 -3.13 -25.37
N LEU A 27 19.37 -3.29 -25.99
CA LEU A 27 19.19 -4.04 -27.23
C LEU A 27 19.33 -3.06 -28.40
N ILE A 28 20.38 -3.22 -29.18
CA ILE A 28 20.65 -2.39 -30.35
C ILE A 28 20.11 -3.13 -31.58
N TRP A 29 19.24 -2.46 -32.32
CA TRP A 29 18.66 -2.99 -33.56
C TRP A 29 19.57 -2.65 -34.75
N ASP A 30 19.78 -3.61 -35.64
CA ASP A 30 20.58 -3.39 -36.86
C ASP A 30 19.99 -2.34 -37.78
N LYS A 31 18.67 -2.15 -37.73
CA LYS A 31 17.95 -1.12 -38.47
C LYS A 31 17.05 -0.33 -37.53
N PRO A 32 16.94 1.00 -37.72
CA PRO A 32 16.01 1.78 -36.95
C PRO A 32 14.59 1.21 -37.05
N LEU A 33 13.92 1.02 -35.92
CA LEU A 33 12.50 0.67 -35.90
C LEU A 33 11.71 1.84 -36.52
N ARG A 34 10.70 1.50 -37.30
CA ARG A 34 9.78 2.53 -37.85
C ARG A 34 9.13 3.25 -36.66
N ASN A 35 9.19 4.58 -36.70
CA ASN A 35 8.46 5.38 -35.74
C ASN A 35 6.95 5.20 -36.05
N PRO A 36 6.13 4.71 -35.14
CA PRO A 36 4.70 4.44 -35.37
C PRO A 36 3.86 5.71 -35.59
N GLY A 37 4.44 6.91 -35.60
CA GLY A 37 3.73 8.18 -35.67
C GLY A 37 3.22 8.66 -34.31
N GLN A 38 2.31 9.63 -34.32
CA GLN A 38 1.64 10.06 -33.09
C GLN A 38 0.56 9.02 -32.76
N ASN A 39 0.79 8.25 -31.66
CA ASN A 39 -0.22 7.35 -31.13
C ASN A 39 -1.23 8.14 -30.30
N VAL A 40 -2.41 8.29 -30.83
CA VAL A 40 -3.59 8.78 -30.09
C VAL A 40 -4.49 7.59 -29.82
N SER A 41 -4.80 7.35 -28.57
CA SER A 41 -5.75 6.31 -28.18
C SER A 41 -6.92 6.95 -27.44
N LEU A 42 -8.14 6.59 -27.80
CA LEU A 42 -9.37 6.97 -27.10
C LEU A 42 -9.94 5.73 -26.43
N ILE A 43 -10.35 5.86 -25.16
CA ILE A 43 -10.85 4.76 -24.34
C ILE A 43 -12.20 5.16 -23.73
N PRO A 44 -13.27 5.28 -24.54
CA PRO A 44 -14.60 5.50 -23.99
C PRO A 44 -15.05 4.31 -23.15
N TYR A 45 -15.84 4.58 -22.12
CA TYR A 45 -16.51 3.56 -21.34
C TYR A 45 -17.97 3.91 -21.06
N VAL A 46 -18.75 2.86 -20.84
CA VAL A 46 -20.10 2.92 -20.28
C VAL A 46 -20.17 1.93 -19.14
N ALA A 47 -20.66 2.37 -18.02
CA ALA A 47 -20.93 1.50 -16.86
C ALA A 47 -22.37 1.72 -16.37
N THR A 48 -23.04 0.63 -16.06
CA THR A 48 -24.34 0.67 -15.37
C THR A 48 -24.27 -0.18 -14.13
N GLY A 49 -24.87 0.31 -13.06
CA GLY A 49 -24.86 -0.38 -11.78
C GLY A 49 -26.23 -0.38 -11.14
N TYR A 50 -26.49 -1.44 -10.39
CA TYR A 50 -27.58 -1.54 -9.45
C TYR A 50 -26.95 -1.77 -8.07
N ASP A 51 -27.24 -0.91 -7.11
CA ASP A 51 -26.79 -1.07 -5.74
C ASP A 51 -27.93 -0.87 -4.74
N LYS A 52 -27.83 -1.59 -3.64
CA LYS A 52 -28.75 -1.48 -2.50
C LYS A 52 -27.98 -1.65 -1.20
N ASN A 53 -28.13 -0.67 -0.32
CA ASN A 53 -27.63 -0.74 1.05
C ASN A 53 -28.78 -1.10 1.98
N PHE A 54 -28.81 -2.35 2.47
CA PHE A 54 -29.86 -2.86 3.36
C PHE A 54 -29.63 -2.38 4.79
N GLU A 55 -28.38 -2.20 5.22
CA GLU A 55 -28.02 -1.73 6.56
C GLU A 55 -28.50 -0.31 6.82
N LYS A 56 -28.37 0.57 5.82
CA LYS A 56 -28.87 1.96 5.88
C LYS A 56 -30.35 2.08 5.51
N GLY A 57 -31.00 1.00 5.05
CA GLY A 57 -32.37 1.02 4.59
C GLY A 57 -32.62 1.91 3.37
N THR A 58 -31.57 2.28 2.62
CA THR A 58 -31.71 3.15 1.45
C THR A 58 -32.44 2.43 0.31
N PRO A 59 -33.25 3.15 -0.49
CA PRO A 59 -33.82 2.60 -1.71
C PRO A 59 -32.72 2.05 -2.63
N ALA A 60 -33.09 1.07 -3.45
CA ALA A 60 -32.20 0.60 -4.49
C ALA A 60 -31.89 1.73 -5.48
N ASN A 61 -30.63 1.87 -5.84
CA ASN A 61 -30.17 2.88 -6.77
C ASN A 61 -29.71 2.22 -8.08
N THR A 62 -30.05 2.84 -9.20
CA THR A 62 -29.56 2.44 -10.51
C THR A 62 -28.83 3.62 -11.12
N ASN A 63 -27.59 3.45 -11.45
CA ASN A 63 -26.77 4.49 -12.03
C ASN A 63 -26.30 4.11 -13.45
N LEU A 64 -26.16 5.12 -14.29
CA LEU A 64 -25.54 5.02 -15.60
C LEU A 64 -24.39 6.04 -15.63
N GLN A 65 -23.22 5.57 -15.90
CA GLN A 65 -22.01 6.40 -16.00
C GLN A 65 -21.43 6.27 -17.40
N VAL A 66 -21.08 7.41 -17.97
CA VAL A 66 -20.39 7.51 -19.25
C VAL A 66 -19.18 8.39 -19.07
N GLY A 67 -18.06 7.97 -19.56
CA GLY A 67 -16.82 8.72 -19.50
C GLY A 67 -15.77 8.16 -20.45
N GLY A 68 -14.55 8.59 -20.29
CA GLY A 68 -13.48 8.07 -21.13
C GLY A 68 -12.15 8.72 -20.85
N ASP A 69 -11.13 8.02 -21.32
CA ASP A 69 -9.76 8.45 -21.28
C ASP A 69 -9.24 8.68 -22.71
N ALA A 70 -8.31 9.62 -22.84
CA ALA A 70 -7.54 9.80 -24.06
C ALA A 70 -6.05 9.77 -23.73
N LYS A 71 -5.28 9.06 -24.55
CA LYS A 71 -3.82 8.98 -24.42
C LYS A 71 -3.19 9.53 -25.69
N VAL A 72 -2.29 10.47 -25.54
CA VAL A 72 -1.56 11.11 -26.64
C VAL A 72 -0.06 10.99 -26.37
N ALA A 73 0.64 10.24 -27.21
CA ALA A 73 2.09 10.19 -27.16
C ALA A 73 2.67 11.48 -27.77
N ILE A 74 3.42 12.22 -26.97
CA ILE A 74 4.10 13.46 -27.39
C ILE A 74 5.57 13.12 -27.63
N GLY A 75 5.90 12.81 -28.87
CA GLY A 75 7.23 12.29 -29.21
C GLY A 75 7.48 10.89 -28.64
N PRO A 76 8.76 10.48 -28.46
CA PRO A 76 9.09 9.09 -28.15
C PRO A 76 8.96 8.72 -26.67
N ALA A 77 8.82 9.69 -25.77
CA ALA A 77 9.00 9.41 -24.34
C ALA A 77 8.15 10.25 -23.37
N LEU A 78 7.21 11.04 -23.89
CA LEU A 78 6.29 11.86 -23.12
C LEU A 78 4.85 11.48 -23.46
N ASN A 79 4.00 11.29 -22.47
CA ASN A 79 2.59 10.92 -22.63
C ASN A 79 1.70 11.97 -21.97
N LEU A 80 0.66 12.37 -22.68
CA LEU A 80 -0.46 13.14 -22.15
C LEU A 80 -1.67 12.20 -22.02
N ASP A 81 -2.14 12.02 -20.80
CA ASP A 81 -3.37 11.30 -20.49
C ASP A 81 -4.43 12.31 -20.08
N LEU A 82 -5.60 12.24 -20.67
CA LEU A 82 -6.77 13.05 -20.35
C LEU A 82 -7.86 12.11 -19.87
N THR A 83 -8.65 12.55 -18.90
CA THR A 83 -9.80 11.79 -18.41
C THR A 83 -10.99 12.69 -18.17
N VAL A 84 -12.18 12.20 -18.53
CA VAL A 84 -13.48 12.85 -18.25
C VAL A 84 -14.37 11.83 -17.58
N ASN A 85 -14.94 12.21 -16.44
CA ASN A 85 -15.73 11.32 -15.59
C ASN A 85 -15.03 9.97 -15.41
N PRO A 86 -13.79 9.94 -14.83
CA PRO A 86 -13.01 8.72 -14.74
C PRO A 86 -13.77 7.65 -13.98
N ASP A 87 -13.75 6.44 -14.51
CA ASP A 87 -14.36 5.32 -13.82
C ASP A 87 -13.48 4.88 -12.63
N PHE A 88 -13.94 5.22 -11.45
CA PHE A 88 -13.42 4.67 -10.19
C PHE A 88 -14.36 3.60 -9.62
N SER A 89 -15.28 3.07 -10.43
CA SER A 89 -16.06 1.90 -10.04
C SER A 89 -15.11 0.78 -9.62
N GLN A 90 -15.40 0.15 -8.50
CA GLN A 90 -14.55 -0.85 -7.87
C GLN A 90 -14.58 -2.17 -8.66
N VAL A 91 -14.04 -2.17 -9.88
CA VAL A 91 -13.77 -3.40 -10.63
C VAL A 91 -12.76 -4.27 -9.86
N GLU A 92 -11.90 -3.65 -9.04
CA GLU A 92 -11.01 -4.32 -8.11
C GLU A 92 -11.30 -3.86 -6.68
N VAL A 93 -11.86 -4.75 -5.87
CA VAL A 93 -12.16 -4.51 -4.46
C VAL A 93 -10.90 -4.73 -3.62
N ASP A 94 -10.66 -3.87 -2.63
CA ASP A 94 -9.60 -4.08 -1.65
C ASP A 94 -9.92 -5.31 -0.78
N GLU A 95 -8.92 -6.13 -0.54
CA GLU A 95 -9.05 -7.26 0.37
C GLU A 95 -9.15 -6.75 1.80
N GLN A 96 -10.08 -7.32 2.57
CA GLN A 96 -10.21 -6.98 3.98
C GLN A 96 -8.99 -7.46 4.75
N VAL A 97 -8.65 -6.73 5.79
CA VAL A 97 -7.57 -7.08 6.73
C VAL A 97 -8.08 -7.03 8.16
N THR A 98 -7.52 -7.87 9.03
CA THR A 98 -7.72 -7.74 10.48
C THR A 98 -6.84 -6.61 10.97
N ASN A 99 -7.46 -5.48 11.37
CA ASN A 99 -6.72 -4.34 11.88
C ASN A 99 -6.55 -4.45 13.41
N LEU A 100 -5.33 -4.72 13.84
CA LEU A 100 -4.89 -4.71 15.24
C LEU A 100 -3.76 -3.66 15.45
N ASP A 101 -3.62 -2.74 14.51
CA ASP A 101 -2.64 -1.64 14.58
C ASP A 101 -3.32 -0.36 15.12
N ARG A 102 -2.53 0.51 15.73
CA ARG A 102 -2.92 1.83 16.22
C ARG A 102 -2.95 2.89 15.11
N PHE A 103 -2.46 2.55 13.93
CA PHE A 103 -2.24 3.48 12.82
C PHE A 103 -3.09 3.13 11.61
N GLU A 104 -3.27 4.13 10.73
CA GLU A 104 -3.94 3.96 9.45
C GLU A 104 -3.20 2.92 8.57
N ILE A 105 -3.98 2.03 7.94
CA ILE A 105 -3.46 1.03 7.01
C ILE A 105 -3.28 1.66 5.63
N PHE A 106 -2.12 1.43 5.04
CA PHE A 106 -1.82 1.84 3.68
C PHE A 106 -2.37 0.81 2.67
N PHE A 107 -3.24 1.26 1.77
CA PHE A 107 -3.70 0.47 0.63
C PHE A 107 -3.10 1.02 -0.66
N PRO A 108 -2.46 0.19 -1.51
CA PRO A 108 -1.85 0.67 -2.74
C PRO A 108 -2.89 1.19 -3.74
N GLU A 109 -2.47 2.10 -4.64
CA GLU A 109 -3.32 2.59 -5.72
C GLU A 109 -3.68 1.46 -6.70
N ARG A 110 -4.94 1.42 -7.15
CA ARG A 110 -5.46 0.44 -8.09
C ARG A 110 -6.11 1.08 -9.33
N ARG A 111 -6.40 2.37 -9.29
CA ARG A 111 -7.03 3.09 -10.40
C ARG A 111 -6.06 3.26 -11.55
N GLN A 112 -6.43 2.74 -12.73
CA GLN A 112 -5.55 2.65 -13.90
C GLN A 112 -4.92 3.99 -14.29
N PHE A 113 -5.67 5.09 -14.21
CA PHE A 113 -5.18 6.42 -14.53
C PHE A 113 -3.94 6.82 -13.72
N PHE A 114 -3.82 6.39 -12.46
CA PHE A 114 -2.71 6.75 -11.59
C PHE A 114 -1.54 5.75 -11.61
N LEU A 115 -1.70 4.57 -12.20
CA LEU A 115 -0.66 3.52 -12.17
C LEU A 115 0.46 3.75 -13.18
N GLU A 116 0.16 4.32 -14.32
CA GLU A 116 1.16 4.54 -15.37
C GLU A 116 2.12 5.66 -14.98
N ASN A 117 3.44 5.43 -15.06
CA ASN A 117 4.49 6.33 -14.58
C ASN A 117 4.28 6.82 -13.12
N ALA A 118 3.62 6.00 -12.28
CA ALA A 118 3.32 6.34 -10.88
C ALA A 118 4.56 6.73 -10.07
N ASP A 119 5.72 6.18 -10.40
CA ASP A 119 7.00 6.46 -9.74
C ASP A 119 7.41 7.94 -9.82
N LEU A 120 7.00 8.65 -10.88
CA LEU A 120 7.23 10.10 -11.01
C LEU A 120 6.53 10.92 -9.94
N PHE A 121 5.41 10.44 -9.41
CA PHE A 121 4.59 11.15 -8.43
C PHE A 121 4.72 10.54 -7.04
N ALA A 122 4.63 9.21 -6.93
CA ALA A 122 4.63 8.47 -5.67
C ALA A 122 6.04 8.13 -5.16
N GLY A 123 7.09 8.41 -5.94
CA GLY A 123 8.48 8.09 -5.60
C GLY A 123 9.14 9.05 -4.62
N PHE A 124 8.45 10.09 -4.17
CA PHE A 124 8.96 11.08 -3.21
C PHE A 124 8.73 10.66 -1.76
N GLY A 125 9.66 11.06 -0.88
CA GLY A 125 9.65 10.66 0.52
C GLY A 125 9.99 9.19 0.72
N VAL A 126 9.52 8.64 1.84
CA VAL A 126 9.71 7.25 2.25
C VAL A 126 8.40 6.66 2.74
N ASP A 127 8.35 5.34 2.93
CA ASP A 127 7.17 4.66 3.44
C ASP A 127 6.71 5.26 4.77
N GLY A 128 5.40 5.54 4.85
CA GLY A 128 4.79 6.21 6.01
C GLY A 128 5.08 7.72 6.12
N THR A 129 5.75 8.33 5.12
CA THR A 129 5.93 9.79 5.02
C THR A 129 6.05 10.18 3.55
N ARG A 130 4.90 10.22 2.86
CA ARG A 130 4.80 10.53 1.43
C ARG A 130 4.09 11.86 1.23
N PRO A 131 4.68 12.82 0.50
CA PRO A 131 4.06 14.12 0.24
C PRO A 131 2.84 14.01 -0.69
N PHE A 132 2.76 12.95 -1.49
CA PHE A 132 1.68 12.67 -2.40
C PHE A 132 1.26 11.20 -2.36
N PHE A 133 -0.06 11.00 -2.35
CA PHE A 133 -0.70 9.68 -2.41
C PHE A 133 -2.00 9.79 -3.20
N SER A 134 -2.01 9.26 -4.42
CA SER A 134 -3.13 9.43 -5.36
C SER A 134 -4.48 8.97 -4.82
N ARG A 135 -4.53 7.96 -3.93
CA ARG A 135 -5.81 7.49 -3.33
C ARG A 135 -6.52 8.54 -2.48
N ARG A 136 -5.84 9.62 -2.08
CA ARG A 136 -6.49 10.75 -1.41
C ARG A 136 -7.30 11.61 -2.39
N ILE A 137 -7.05 11.52 -3.71
CA ILE A 137 -7.82 12.24 -4.72
C ILE A 137 -9.20 11.60 -4.87
N GLY A 138 -10.26 12.40 -4.69
CA GLY A 138 -11.66 11.95 -4.79
C GLY A 138 -12.11 11.08 -3.61
N VAL A 139 -11.41 11.11 -2.48
CA VAL A 139 -11.80 10.45 -1.24
C VAL A 139 -11.69 11.44 -0.10
N VAL A 140 -12.74 11.59 0.66
CA VAL A 140 -12.81 12.44 1.85
C VAL A 140 -13.18 11.59 3.05
N ARG A 141 -12.55 11.84 4.18
CA ARG A 141 -12.91 11.19 5.44
C ARG A 141 -13.99 11.99 6.11
N ASP A 142 -15.15 11.39 6.32
CA ASP A 142 -16.19 11.92 7.16
C ASP A 142 -15.92 11.55 8.62
N GLU A 143 -15.44 12.51 9.40
CA GLU A 143 -15.13 12.31 10.81
C GLU A 143 -16.37 12.02 11.67
N SER A 144 -17.56 12.48 11.24
CA SER A 144 -18.82 12.28 11.97
C SER A 144 -19.25 10.81 12.00
N ILE A 145 -18.96 10.08 10.94
CA ILE A 145 -19.28 8.65 10.81
C ILE A 145 -18.01 7.77 10.76
N GLY A 146 -16.81 8.38 10.80
CA GLY A 146 -15.51 7.69 10.77
C GLY A 146 -15.25 6.91 9.48
N GLN A 147 -15.92 7.24 8.37
CA GLN A 147 -15.83 6.53 7.09
C GLN A 147 -15.26 7.41 5.97
N ASN A 148 -14.62 6.78 5.01
CA ASN A 148 -14.19 7.45 3.79
C ASN A 148 -15.37 7.52 2.80
N ILE A 149 -15.65 8.72 2.30
CA ILE A 149 -16.68 8.99 1.30
C ILE A 149 -15.97 9.25 -0.04
N GLN A 150 -16.51 8.67 -1.10
CA GLN A 150 -16.03 8.94 -2.46
C GLN A 150 -16.70 10.22 -2.99
N ASN A 151 -15.87 11.11 -3.55
CA ASN A 151 -16.32 12.29 -4.25
C ASN A 151 -16.21 12.09 -5.76
N THR A 152 -17.17 12.63 -6.50
CA THR A 152 -17.18 12.61 -7.97
C THR A 152 -15.99 13.41 -8.52
N ILE A 153 -15.25 12.83 -9.45
CA ILE A 153 -14.21 13.53 -10.20
C ILE A 153 -14.75 13.82 -11.60
N TYR A 154 -14.80 15.10 -11.96
CA TYR A 154 -15.28 15.52 -13.27
C TYR A 154 -14.31 15.19 -14.38
N GLY A 155 -13.02 15.35 -14.11
CA GLY A 155 -11.98 15.05 -15.09
C GLY A 155 -10.60 15.50 -14.65
N GLY A 156 -9.64 15.29 -15.52
CA GLY A 156 -8.26 15.68 -15.24
C GLY A 156 -7.32 15.41 -16.40
N ALA A 157 -6.09 15.82 -16.21
CA ALA A 157 -5.01 15.65 -17.17
C ALA A 157 -3.73 15.22 -16.46
N ARG A 158 -2.94 14.38 -17.12
CA ARG A 158 -1.62 13.98 -16.65
C ARG A 158 -0.63 13.98 -17.80
N LEU A 159 0.44 14.75 -17.65
CA LEU A 159 1.60 14.74 -18.52
C LEU A 159 2.74 14.06 -17.79
N SER A 160 3.32 13.01 -18.36
CA SER A 160 4.38 12.26 -17.69
C SER A 160 5.37 11.65 -18.67
N GLY A 161 6.65 11.63 -18.31
CA GLY A 161 7.69 11.00 -19.12
C GLY A 161 9.02 11.74 -19.13
N LYS A 162 9.79 11.57 -20.20
CA LYS A 162 11.11 12.17 -20.39
C LYS A 162 11.04 13.32 -21.40
N ILE A 163 11.60 14.47 -21.00
CA ILE A 163 11.85 15.58 -21.94
C ILE A 163 13.14 15.32 -22.72
N ASN A 164 14.12 14.72 -22.05
CA ASN A 164 15.41 14.31 -22.64
C ASN A 164 15.97 13.11 -21.86
N ASN A 165 17.19 12.66 -22.20
CA ASN A 165 17.81 11.49 -21.60
C ASN A 165 18.07 11.63 -20.09
N ASN A 166 18.10 12.84 -19.57
CA ASN A 166 18.46 13.14 -18.17
C ASN A 166 17.30 13.72 -17.35
N THR A 167 16.25 14.23 -17.99
CA THR A 167 15.16 14.94 -17.32
C THR A 167 13.83 14.23 -17.53
N ARG A 168 13.16 13.89 -16.43
CA ARG A 168 11.78 13.40 -16.40
C ARG A 168 10.88 14.45 -15.76
N VAL A 169 9.67 14.56 -16.26
CA VAL A 169 8.65 15.47 -15.71
C VAL A 169 7.34 14.74 -15.51
N GLY A 170 6.62 15.18 -14.48
CA GLY A 170 5.25 14.79 -14.22
C GLY A 170 4.43 16.03 -13.90
N PHE A 171 3.27 16.13 -14.51
CA PHE A 171 2.23 17.10 -14.17
C PHE A 171 0.89 16.39 -14.14
N LEU A 172 0.13 16.57 -13.09
CA LEU A 172 -1.19 15.98 -12.91
C LEU A 172 -2.12 17.05 -12.37
N THR A 173 -3.32 17.16 -12.94
CA THR A 173 -4.40 17.97 -12.38
C THR A 173 -5.71 17.21 -12.45
N MET A 174 -6.50 17.27 -11.35
CA MET A 174 -7.81 16.61 -11.25
C MET A 174 -8.81 17.56 -10.60
N GLN A 175 -10.01 17.62 -11.16
CA GLN A 175 -11.12 18.41 -10.62
C GLN A 175 -12.18 17.49 -10.02
N ALA A 176 -12.37 17.60 -8.72
CA ALA A 176 -13.46 16.94 -8.01
C ALA A 176 -14.67 17.89 -7.86
N GLY A 177 -15.84 17.32 -7.87
CA GLY A 177 -17.11 18.03 -7.70
C GLY A 177 -17.37 18.46 -6.26
N GLU A 178 -18.41 19.23 -6.08
CA GLU A 178 -18.99 19.53 -4.78
C GLU A 178 -20.05 18.49 -4.40
N ASP A 179 -20.27 18.30 -3.12
CA ASP A 179 -21.42 17.58 -2.57
C ASP A 179 -21.97 18.35 -1.38
N ALA A 180 -22.98 19.18 -1.66
CA ALA A 180 -23.62 20.02 -0.65
C ALA A 180 -24.32 19.22 0.45
N SER A 181 -24.72 17.96 0.17
CA SER A 181 -25.41 17.11 1.15
C SER A 181 -24.53 16.71 2.34
N ILE A 182 -23.22 16.69 2.13
CA ILE A 182 -22.20 16.38 3.13
C ILE A 182 -21.26 17.56 3.41
N GLY A 183 -21.57 18.76 2.90
CA GLY A 183 -20.75 19.96 3.08
C GLY A 183 -19.36 19.86 2.43
N LEU A 184 -19.24 19.20 1.29
CA LEU A 184 -17.98 19.01 0.57
C LEU A 184 -17.84 20.02 -0.56
N PRO A 185 -16.80 20.89 -0.57
CA PRO A 185 -16.58 21.86 -1.63
C PRO A 185 -15.99 21.22 -2.88
N SER A 186 -16.23 21.85 -4.03
CA SER A 186 -15.47 21.54 -5.25
C SER A 186 -13.98 21.73 -5.02
N THR A 187 -13.16 20.77 -5.45
CA THR A 187 -11.73 20.72 -5.10
C THR A 187 -10.87 20.40 -6.30
N ASN A 188 -9.82 21.20 -6.51
CA ASN A 188 -8.77 20.92 -7.48
C ASN A 188 -7.55 20.32 -6.79
N TYR A 189 -7.00 19.27 -7.41
CA TYR A 189 -5.75 18.63 -7.03
C TYR A 189 -4.74 18.82 -8.15
N THR A 190 -3.57 19.38 -7.86
CA THR A 190 -2.50 19.57 -8.85
C THR A 190 -1.18 19.06 -8.28
N VAL A 191 -0.44 18.30 -9.07
CA VAL A 191 0.90 17.81 -8.71
C VAL A 191 1.86 18.08 -9.86
N ALA A 192 2.99 18.68 -9.54
CA ALA A 192 4.08 18.90 -10.49
C ALA A 192 5.37 18.28 -9.96
N THR A 193 6.06 17.54 -10.81
CA THR A 193 7.35 16.91 -10.47
C THR A 193 8.37 17.10 -11.57
N VAL A 194 9.62 17.21 -11.17
CA VAL A 194 10.75 17.14 -12.08
C VAL A 194 11.83 16.29 -11.46
N GLN A 195 12.43 15.41 -12.24
CA GLN A 195 13.56 14.58 -11.83
C GLN A 195 14.70 14.77 -12.82
N GLN A 196 15.84 15.19 -12.31
CA GLN A 196 17.05 15.40 -13.07
C GLN A 196 18.07 14.33 -12.72
N LYS A 197 18.51 13.55 -13.70
CA LYS A 197 19.61 12.61 -13.54
C LYS A 197 20.89 13.40 -13.27
N VAL A 198 21.60 13.01 -12.21
CA VAL A 198 22.90 13.53 -11.82
C VAL A 198 23.85 12.35 -11.60
N LEU A 199 25.13 12.57 -11.72
CA LEU A 199 26.13 11.50 -11.67
C LEU A 199 25.80 10.38 -12.69
N THR A 200 26.28 9.16 -12.44
CA THR A 200 26.07 8.02 -13.37
C THR A 200 24.63 7.51 -13.33
N ARG A 201 24.03 7.38 -12.13
CA ARG A 201 22.72 6.74 -11.92
C ARG A 201 21.85 7.41 -10.88
N SER A 202 22.35 8.41 -10.18
CA SER A 202 21.63 9.17 -9.17
C SER A 202 20.71 10.21 -9.82
N ASN A 203 19.73 10.71 -9.06
CA ASN A 203 18.88 11.80 -9.50
C ASN A 203 18.50 12.72 -8.35
N VAL A 204 18.21 13.98 -8.69
CA VAL A 204 17.54 14.95 -7.83
C VAL A 204 16.13 15.13 -8.34
N GLY A 205 15.15 15.09 -7.46
CA GLY A 205 13.76 15.30 -7.76
C GLY A 205 13.18 16.47 -6.97
N PHE A 206 12.25 17.20 -7.58
CA PHE A 206 11.43 18.21 -6.92
C PHE A 206 9.97 17.88 -7.11
N ILE A 207 9.17 18.11 -6.07
CA ILE A 207 7.73 17.91 -6.07
C ILE A 207 7.02 19.15 -5.52
N PHE A 208 5.91 19.50 -6.17
CA PHE A 208 4.92 20.44 -5.67
C PHE A 208 3.55 19.81 -5.75
N VAL A 209 2.82 19.80 -4.64
CA VAL A 209 1.45 19.30 -4.52
C VAL A 209 0.56 20.45 -4.09
N ASN A 210 -0.60 20.59 -4.70
CA ASN A 210 -1.60 21.57 -4.32
C ASN A 210 -2.98 20.93 -4.27
N LYS A 211 -3.68 21.10 -3.17
CA LYS A 211 -5.11 20.89 -3.01
C LYS A 211 -5.74 22.27 -2.81
N GLN A 212 -6.70 22.66 -3.64
CA GLN A 212 -7.41 23.92 -3.59
C GLN A 212 -8.91 23.65 -3.52
N ALA A 213 -9.53 23.99 -2.41
CA ALA A 213 -10.98 23.97 -2.25
C ALA A 213 -11.59 25.31 -2.70
N PHE A 214 -12.70 25.25 -3.45
CA PHE A 214 -13.46 26.41 -3.91
C PHE A 214 -14.73 26.54 -3.07
N GLN A 215 -14.67 27.33 -2.01
CA GLN A 215 -15.76 27.47 -1.03
C GLN A 215 -16.87 28.41 -1.47
N ASP A 216 -16.66 29.20 -2.51
CA ASP A 216 -17.56 30.29 -2.89
C ASP A 216 -18.75 29.87 -3.77
N SER A 217 -18.85 28.60 -4.14
CA SER A 217 -19.85 28.15 -5.12
C SER A 217 -21.23 27.81 -4.52
N VAL A 218 -21.31 27.54 -3.22
CA VAL A 218 -22.57 27.23 -2.54
C VAL A 218 -22.55 27.87 -1.13
N GLY A 219 -23.52 28.67 -0.81
CA GLY A 219 -23.66 29.38 0.49
C GLY A 219 -23.95 28.44 1.68
N GLY A 220 -23.04 27.49 1.97
CA GLY A 220 -23.16 26.52 3.05
C GLY A 220 -21.87 26.39 3.88
N ASP A 221 -22.03 25.96 5.14
CA ASP A 221 -20.88 25.58 5.99
C ASP A 221 -20.24 24.31 5.45
N PHE A 222 -19.07 24.44 4.79
CA PHE A 222 -18.28 23.32 4.33
C PHE A 222 -17.46 22.72 5.48
N THR A 223 -18.09 21.79 6.20
CA THR A 223 -17.48 21.15 7.37
C THR A 223 -16.47 20.05 7.02
N MET A 224 -16.55 19.52 5.80
CA MET A 224 -15.73 18.38 5.35
C MET A 224 -14.36 18.76 4.78
N SER A 225 -14.09 20.02 4.52
CA SER A 225 -12.77 20.52 4.10
C SER A 225 -12.52 21.87 4.77
N PRO A 226 -12.06 21.86 6.03
CA PRO A 226 -11.87 23.10 6.80
C PRO A 226 -10.79 24.02 6.21
N LEU A 227 -9.85 23.47 5.41
CA LEU A 227 -8.77 24.22 4.81
C LEU A 227 -9.11 24.64 3.38
N LYS A 228 -8.91 25.92 3.06
CA LYS A 228 -9.04 26.46 1.69
C LYS A 228 -8.00 25.87 0.76
N TYR A 229 -6.81 25.64 1.26
CA TYR A 229 -5.74 24.98 0.52
C TYR A 229 -4.82 24.18 1.43
N SER A 230 -4.22 23.14 0.85
CA SER A 230 -3.09 22.43 1.41
C SER A 230 -2.05 22.25 0.30
N ARG A 231 -0.81 22.68 0.55
CA ARG A 231 0.29 22.62 -0.41
C ARG A 231 1.48 21.93 0.19
N VAL A 232 2.22 21.20 -0.63
CA VAL A 232 3.51 20.63 -0.23
C VAL A 232 4.55 20.97 -1.28
N ALA A 233 5.70 21.43 -0.83
CA ALA A 233 6.89 21.57 -1.67
C ALA A 233 8.02 20.74 -1.10
N GLY A 234 8.81 20.09 -1.96
CA GLY A 234 9.91 19.26 -1.47
C GLY A 234 10.91 18.84 -2.52
N ALA A 235 12.02 18.32 -2.03
CA ALA A 235 13.11 17.82 -2.83
C ALA A 235 13.62 16.49 -2.28
N ASP A 236 13.97 15.58 -3.20
CA ASP A 236 14.58 14.28 -2.93
C ASP A 236 15.88 14.13 -3.71
N PHE A 237 16.90 13.60 -3.08
CA PHE A 237 18.10 13.11 -3.74
C PHE A 237 18.13 11.59 -3.64
N ASN A 238 18.14 10.91 -4.77
CA ASN A 238 18.23 9.45 -4.85
C ASN A 238 19.63 9.05 -5.30
N LEU A 239 20.37 8.38 -4.42
CA LEU A 239 21.70 7.87 -4.66
C LEU A 239 21.63 6.48 -5.30
N ALA A 240 22.39 6.27 -6.37
CA ALA A 240 22.70 4.94 -6.89
C ALA A 240 24.10 4.95 -7.50
N THR A 241 25.00 4.11 -7.00
CA THR A 241 26.35 3.95 -7.57
C THR A 241 26.31 3.11 -8.85
N ALA A 242 27.33 3.23 -9.68
CA ALA A 242 27.42 2.52 -10.95
C ALA A 242 27.35 0.99 -10.78
N ASP A 243 27.97 0.46 -9.72
CA ASP A 243 27.98 -0.97 -9.35
C ASP A 243 26.75 -1.37 -8.52
N ASN A 244 25.84 -0.43 -8.22
CA ASN A 244 24.63 -0.60 -7.42
C ASN A 244 24.87 -1.12 -5.98
N ARG A 245 26.11 -1.04 -5.47
CA ARG A 245 26.39 -1.45 -4.08
C ARG A 245 25.83 -0.47 -3.07
N TRP A 246 25.86 0.81 -3.39
CA TRP A 246 25.27 1.86 -2.57
C TRP A 246 24.05 2.43 -3.23
N ASN A 247 22.93 2.39 -2.51
CA ASN A 247 21.68 3.01 -2.88
C ASN A 247 21.16 3.78 -1.67
N GLY A 248 20.47 4.87 -1.91
CA GLY A 248 19.94 5.65 -0.80
C GLY A 248 19.04 6.77 -1.27
N LYS A 249 18.48 7.46 -0.30
CA LYS A 249 17.63 8.62 -0.49
C LYS A 249 17.83 9.60 0.66
N VAL A 250 17.81 10.89 0.34
CA VAL A 250 17.63 11.97 1.31
C VAL A 250 16.48 12.84 0.79
N PHE A 251 15.58 13.26 1.67
CA PHE A 251 14.46 14.10 1.30
C PHE A 251 14.20 15.20 2.33
N TYR A 252 13.60 16.28 1.84
CA TYR A 252 13.02 17.35 2.65
C TYR A 252 11.71 17.81 2.02
N HIS A 253 10.62 17.80 2.79
CA HIS A 253 9.31 18.29 2.37
C HIS A 253 8.74 19.24 3.42
N HIS A 254 8.00 20.23 2.96
CA HIS A 254 7.32 21.21 3.81
C HIS A 254 5.86 21.35 3.36
N SER A 255 4.91 21.28 4.30
CA SER A 255 3.49 21.52 4.06
C SER A 255 3.13 22.97 4.42
N PHE A 256 2.23 23.55 3.66
CA PHE A 256 1.71 24.91 3.82
C PHE A 256 0.19 24.86 3.78
N ASP A 257 -0.45 25.48 4.74
CA ASP A 257 -1.87 25.72 4.79
C ASP A 257 -2.17 27.13 5.27
N GLU A 258 -3.45 27.49 5.43
CA GLU A 258 -3.82 28.83 5.89
C GLU A 258 -3.45 29.12 7.35
N ASN A 259 -3.21 28.08 8.16
CA ASN A 259 -2.85 28.24 9.57
C ASN A 259 -1.36 28.58 9.74
N ASN A 260 -0.54 28.25 8.74
CA ASN A 260 0.90 28.55 8.69
C ASN A 260 1.65 28.20 9.97
N LEU A 261 1.44 26.97 10.45
CA LEU A 261 1.97 26.46 11.72
C LEU A 261 3.47 26.13 11.62
N ASP A 262 4.19 26.34 12.71
CA ASP A 262 5.57 25.86 12.87
C ASP A 262 5.63 24.33 12.82
N SER A 263 6.84 23.77 12.53
CA SER A 263 7.07 22.33 12.48
C SER A 263 6.23 21.57 11.42
N ALA A 264 5.91 22.24 10.31
CA ALA A 264 5.18 21.70 9.17
C ALA A 264 6.10 21.04 8.13
N PHE A 265 7.11 20.29 8.57
CA PHE A 265 8.13 19.70 7.72
C PHE A 265 8.31 18.20 7.99
N ALA A 266 8.86 17.51 7.00
CA ALA A 266 9.42 16.17 7.14
C ALA A 266 10.74 16.07 6.40
N PHE A 267 11.74 15.49 7.02
CA PHE A 267 13.01 15.19 6.37
C PHE A 267 13.57 13.86 6.85
N GLY A 268 14.46 13.29 6.05
CA GLY A 268 15.11 12.04 6.40
C GLY A 268 15.72 11.34 5.21
N GLY A 269 15.99 10.07 5.37
CA GLY A 269 16.51 9.26 4.29
C GLY A 269 16.97 7.89 4.75
N PHE A 270 17.53 7.17 3.80
CA PHE A 270 18.18 5.89 4.06
C PHE A 270 19.42 5.74 3.18
N ILE A 271 20.32 4.87 3.62
CA ILE A 271 21.44 4.38 2.84
C ILE A 271 21.55 2.88 2.97
N ASN A 272 21.61 2.19 1.84
CA ASN A 272 21.77 0.74 1.76
C ASN A 272 23.11 0.40 1.12
N TYR A 273 23.85 -0.49 1.76
CA TYR A 273 25.04 -1.13 1.20
C TYR A 273 24.77 -2.60 0.95
N SER A 274 24.92 -3.06 -0.29
CA SER A 274 24.58 -4.42 -0.69
C SER A 274 25.70 -5.08 -1.46
N THR A 275 26.20 -6.19 -0.93
CA THR A 275 27.09 -7.15 -1.60
C THR A 275 26.46 -8.55 -1.57
N PRO A 276 27.03 -9.55 -2.25
CA PRO A 276 26.53 -10.92 -2.12
C PRO A 276 26.46 -11.40 -0.67
N GLU A 277 27.46 -11.06 0.16
CA GLU A 277 27.59 -11.51 1.54
C GLU A 277 26.90 -10.60 2.54
N TRP A 278 26.89 -9.30 2.31
CA TRP A 278 26.38 -8.32 3.25
C TRP A 278 25.24 -7.49 2.66
N ASN A 279 24.24 -7.24 3.47
CA ASN A 279 23.25 -6.20 3.23
C ASN A 279 23.12 -5.39 4.53
N VAL A 280 23.39 -4.09 4.44
CA VAL A 280 23.33 -3.15 5.57
C VAL A 280 22.46 -1.99 5.16
N ASP A 281 21.47 -1.69 5.97
CA ASP A 281 20.52 -0.61 5.76
C ASP A 281 20.50 0.32 6.98
N LEU A 282 20.60 1.60 6.76
CA LEU A 282 20.47 2.64 7.79
C LEU A 282 19.37 3.59 7.35
N PHE A 283 18.46 3.92 8.25
CA PHE A 283 17.32 4.78 8.01
C PHE A 283 17.18 5.80 9.14
N ALA A 284 16.85 7.04 8.79
CA ALA A 284 16.48 8.06 9.76
C ALA A 284 15.44 9.01 9.17
N ARG A 285 14.48 9.47 9.97
CA ARG A 285 13.56 10.54 9.61
C ARG A 285 13.12 11.37 10.80
N ASN A 286 12.70 12.59 10.50
CA ASN A 286 12.02 13.49 11.42
C ASN A 286 10.74 13.98 10.74
N VAL A 287 9.61 13.88 11.43
CA VAL A 287 8.30 14.35 10.97
C VAL A 287 7.77 15.33 12.01
N GLY A 288 7.63 16.59 11.63
CA GLY A 288 7.14 17.63 12.51
C GLY A 288 5.67 17.42 12.91
N ALA A 289 5.28 18.03 14.01
CA ALA A 289 3.94 17.92 14.60
C ALA A 289 2.84 18.39 13.64
N ASN A 290 3.13 19.44 12.86
CA ASN A 290 2.20 20.10 11.96
C ASN A 290 2.42 19.75 10.47
N TYR A 291 3.27 18.74 10.18
CA TYR A 291 3.42 18.27 8.80
C TYR A 291 2.17 17.52 8.37
N ASP A 292 1.33 18.15 7.57
CA ASP A 292 0.04 17.64 7.10
C ASP A 292 -0.15 17.75 5.58
N PRO A 293 0.38 16.82 4.80
CA PRO A 293 0.07 16.71 3.38
C PRO A 293 -1.30 16.06 3.20
N GLU A 294 -2.38 16.83 3.11
CA GLU A 294 -3.74 16.28 2.96
C GLU A 294 -3.91 15.35 1.74
N VAL A 295 -3.11 15.56 0.68
CA VAL A 295 -3.06 14.67 -0.50
C VAL A 295 -1.90 13.67 -0.39
N GLY A 296 -1.29 13.54 0.77
CA GLY A 296 -0.21 12.63 1.07
C GLY A 296 -0.60 11.47 1.97
N PHE A 297 0.41 10.77 2.46
CA PHE A 297 0.23 9.73 3.48
C PHE A 297 1.31 9.86 4.55
N VAL A 298 0.91 10.22 5.77
CA VAL A 298 1.78 10.34 6.94
C VAL A 298 1.22 9.44 8.04
N ARG A 299 1.95 8.38 8.35
CA ARG A 299 1.51 7.39 9.34
C ARG A 299 1.58 7.92 10.78
N ARG A 300 2.60 8.72 11.07
CA ARG A 300 2.82 9.35 12.41
C ARG A 300 3.47 10.73 12.23
N ARG A 301 3.01 11.67 13.03
CA ARG A 301 3.57 13.02 13.16
C ARG A 301 4.24 13.17 14.51
N ASP A 302 5.00 14.23 14.69
CA ASP A 302 5.75 14.54 15.90
C ASP A 302 6.68 13.41 16.32
N ILE A 303 7.45 12.89 15.37
CA ILE A 303 8.36 11.78 15.62
C ILE A 303 9.74 12.00 15.00
N ARG A 304 10.73 11.42 15.67
CA ARG A 304 12.02 11.07 15.10
C ARG A 304 12.13 9.56 15.08
N GLN A 305 12.71 9.01 14.04
CA GLN A 305 12.88 7.57 13.89
C GLN A 305 14.28 7.27 13.38
N ILE A 306 14.90 6.26 13.96
CA ILE A 306 16.13 5.66 13.46
C ILE A 306 15.92 4.15 13.35
N ALA A 307 16.37 3.56 12.24
CA ALA A 307 16.30 2.13 12.06
C ALA A 307 17.57 1.60 11.38
N HIS A 308 17.87 0.36 11.65
CA HIS A 308 19.02 -0.33 11.09
C HIS A 308 18.65 -1.78 10.79
N THR A 309 19.17 -2.30 9.67
CA THR A 309 19.09 -3.73 9.37
C THR A 309 20.44 -4.22 8.83
N THR A 310 20.93 -5.31 9.36
CA THR A 310 22.13 -5.99 8.83
C THR A 310 21.85 -7.46 8.61
N TRP A 311 22.28 -7.97 7.46
CA TRP A 311 22.28 -9.39 7.13
C TRP A 311 23.66 -9.86 6.70
N ARG A 312 24.09 -11.02 7.20
CA ARG A 312 25.23 -11.77 6.67
C ARG A 312 24.73 -13.00 5.91
N ASN A 313 25.16 -13.19 4.68
CA ASN A 313 24.79 -14.33 3.86
C ASN A 313 25.98 -15.28 3.69
N PHE A 314 25.73 -16.56 3.87
CA PHE A 314 26.65 -17.65 3.56
C PHE A 314 26.09 -18.46 2.39
N TYR A 315 26.96 -18.88 1.48
CA TYR A 315 26.58 -19.61 0.27
C TYR A 315 27.30 -20.97 0.25
N PRO A 316 26.67 -22.05 0.73
CA PRO A 316 27.26 -23.39 0.65
C PRO A 316 27.53 -23.81 -0.79
N SER A 317 28.69 -24.38 -1.05
CA SER A 317 29.10 -24.82 -2.38
C SER A 317 28.27 -26.00 -2.90
N SER A 318 27.75 -26.84 -2.00
CA SER A 318 26.99 -28.06 -2.31
C SER A 318 25.73 -28.18 -1.44
N GLY A 319 24.89 -29.17 -1.74
CA GLY A 319 23.68 -29.46 -0.97
C GLY A 319 22.46 -28.70 -1.43
N LYS A 320 21.37 -28.80 -0.64
CA LYS A 320 20.04 -28.24 -0.96
C LYS A 320 19.90 -26.76 -0.60
N VAL A 321 20.74 -26.24 0.30
CA VAL A 321 20.70 -24.85 0.74
C VAL A 321 21.41 -23.98 -0.29
N GLN A 322 20.75 -22.90 -0.72
CA GLN A 322 21.32 -21.91 -1.62
C GLN A 322 22.08 -20.83 -0.83
N SER A 323 21.45 -20.33 0.22
CA SER A 323 22.08 -19.37 1.14
C SER A 323 21.40 -19.44 2.51
N HIS A 324 22.13 -19.06 3.54
CA HIS A 324 21.59 -18.87 4.87
C HIS A 324 22.38 -17.80 5.61
N GLY A 325 21.85 -17.32 6.73
CA GLY A 325 22.62 -16.42 7.57
C GLY A 325 21.82 -15.68 8.62
N PRO A 326 22.57 -15.14 9.62
CA PRO A 326 21.99 -14.31 10.66
C PRO A 326 21.67 -12.90 10.16
N GLY A 327 20.79 -12.25 10.86
CA GLY A 327 20.49 -10.84 10.72
C GLY A 327 20.21 -10.20 12.07
N PHE A 328 20.35 -8.91 12.10
CA PHE A 328 20.02 -8.04 13.22
C PHE A 328 19.31 -6.82 12.68
N ASP A 329 18.23 -6.42 13.31
CA ASP A 329 17.62 -5.12 13.08
C ASP A 329 17.14 -4.46 14.36
N PHE A 330 17.03 -3.14 14.32
CA PHE A 330 16.27 -2.35 15.26
C PHE A 330 15.53 -1.23 14.54
N ASP A 331 14.40 -0.82 15.11
CA ASP A 331 13.63 0.37 14.73
C ASP A 331 13.24 1.09 16.03
N MET A 332 13.57 2.37 16.15
CA MET A 332 13.32 3.19 17.33
C MET A 332 12.60 4.47 16.92
N VAL A 333 11.50 4.75 17.60
CA VAL A 333 10.69 5.95 17.41
C VAL A 333 10.64 6.72 18.71
N PHE A 334 10.93 8.00 18.63
CA PHE A 334 10.97 8.90 19.78
C PHE A 334 10.52 10.31 19.40
N ASN A 335 10.22 11.13 20.40
CA ASN A 335 9.94 12.56 20.25
C ASN A 335 10.73 13.38 21.28
N SER A 336 10.36 14.64 21.46
CA SER A 336 10.99 15.54 22.43
C SER A 336 10.22 15.63 23.76
N LEU A 337 9.18 14.82 23.97
CA LEU A 337 8.44 14.78 25.24
C LEU A 337 9.16 13.90 26.25
N GLU A 338 9.12 14.29 27.52
CA GLU A 338 9.52 13.42 28.61
C GLU A 338 8.49 12.29 28.76
N VAL A 339 8.97 11.07 28.76
CA VAL A 339 8.15 9.85 28.91
C VAL A 339 8.75 9.01 30.01
N ASP A 340 7.98 8.77 31.08
CA ASP A 340 8.33 7.80 32.10
C ASP A 340 8.19 6.38 31.52
N ALA A 341 9.30 5.67 31.41
CA ALA A 341 9.33 4.32 30.87
C ALA A 341 9.64 3.30 31.97
N THR A 342 8.88 2.21 31.99
CA THR A 342 9.15 1.08 32.90
C THR A 342 10.20 0.11 32.33
N ASP A 343 10.41 0.14 31.02
CA ASP A 343 11.45 -0.66 30.34
C ASP A 343 12.85 -0.07 30.55
N GLU A 344 13.82 -0.91 30.90
CA GLU A 344 15.19 -0.50 31.25
C GLU A 344 15.91 0.19 30.07
N ILE A 345 15.71 -0.30 28.83
CA ILE A 345 16.35 0.28 27.64
C ILE A 345 15.72 1.63 27.32
N ALA A 346 14.39 1.73 27.33
CA ALA A 346 13.69 2.98 27.08
C ALA A 346 14.05 4.03 28.13
N ASN A 347 14.08 3.66 29.40
CA ASN A 347 14.45 4.54 30.51
C ASN A 347 15.91 5.02 30.40
N TRP A 348 16.85 4.13 30.08
CA TRP A 348 18.24 4.51 29.85
C TRP A 348 18.39 5.48 28.66
N LEU A 349 17.70 5.24 27.54
CA LEU A 349 17.70 6.14 26.39
C LEU A 349 17.10 7.51 26.75
N ASN A 350 15.97 7.54 27.45
CA ASN A 350 15.30 8.77 27.88
C ASN A 350 16.23 9.61 28.78
N SER A 351 16.82 8.99 29.80
CA SER A 351 17.69 9.70 30.74
C SER A 351 19.03 10.14 30.14
N THR A 352 19.61 9.33 29.25
CA THR A 352 20.94 9.61 28.67
C THR A 352 20.87 10.69 27.58
N PHE A 353 19.82 10.67 26.74
CA PHE A 353 19.72 11.52 25.56
C PHE A 353 18.63 12.59 25.65
N ASN A 354 17.90 12.64 26.78
CA ASN A 354 16.77 13.56 27.00
C ASN A 354 15.74 13.48 25.87
N ILE A 355 15.30 12.26 25.56
CA ILE A 355 14.34 11.94 24.50
C ILE A 355 13.19 11.12 25.06
N GLY A 356 12.00 11.22 24.48
CA GLY A 356 10.86 10.35 24.82
C GLY A 356 10.77 9.17 23.87
N VAL A 357 11.24 7.99 24.28
CA VAL A 357 11.09 6.77 23.48
C VAL A 357 9.63 6.37 23.44
N LEU A 358 9.05 6.30 22.23
CA LEU A 358 7.65 5.96 22.00
C LEU A 358 7.44 4.49 21.66
N ASP A 359 8.29 3.99 20.76
CA ASP A 359 8.29 2.60 20.34
C ASP A 359 9.71 2.19 19.99
N TYR A 360 10.05 0.95 20.27
CA TYR A 360 11.17 0.30 19.61
C TYR A 360 10.87 -1.18 19.34
N ASP A 361 11.53 -1.73 18.33
CA ASP A 361 11.68 -3.16 18.18
C ASP A 361 13.14 -3.53 17.88
N ILE A 362 13.60 -4.61 18.51
CA ILE A 362 14.95 -5.17 18.34
C ILE A 362 14.79 -6.63 17.97
N ASN A 363 15.42 -7.04 16.87
CA ASN A 363 15.27 -8.37 16.32
C ASN A 363 16.61 -9.06 16.11
N LEU A 364 16.72 -10.29 16.61
CA LEU A 364 17.73 -11.25 16.20
C LEU A 364 17.08 -12.23 15.22
N MET A 365 17.68 -12.39 14.06
CA MET A 365 17.05 -13.07 12.94
C MET A 365 17.95 -14.15 12.36
N TYR A 366 17.33 -15.15 11.74
CA TYR A 366 18.03 -16.13 10.91
C TYR A 366 17.17 -16.49 9.70
N ARG A 367 17.79 -16.58 8.52
CA ARG A 367 17.11 -16.99 7.30
C ARG A 367 17.83 -18.14 6.60
N ILE A 368 17.02 -18.98 5.93
CA ILE A 368 17.50 -20.08 5.07
C ILE A 368 16.74 -19.97 3.74
N ARG A 369 17.48 -20.04 2.65
CA ARG A 369 16.93 -20.14 1.29
C ARG A 369 17.42 -21.44 0.66
N TRP A 370 16.51 -22.22 0.13
CA TRP A 370 16.83 -23.47 -0.56
C TRP A 370 16.90 -23.27 -2.07
N ARG A 371 17.65 -24.14 -2.75
CA ARG A 371 17.72 -24.16 -4.22
C ARG A 371 16.37 -24.45 -4.88
N SER A 372 15.42 -25.02 -4.13
CA SER A 372 14.01 -25.18 -4.49
C SER A 372 13.22 -23.88 -4.49
N THR A 373 13.81 -22.71 -4.23
CA THR A 373 13.16 -21.42 -3.97
C THR A 373 12.38 -21.30 -2.65
N ALA A 374 12.21 -22.41 -1.92
CA ALA A 374 11.65 -22.35 -0.58
C ALA A 374 12.52 -21.48 0.34
N ASN A 375 11.91 -20.82 1.31
CA ASN A 375 12.64 -20.04 2.30
C ASN A 375 11.99 -20.12 3.67
N PHE A 376 12.82 -19.98 4.70
CA PHE A 376 12.42 -19.92 6.10
C PHE A 376 13.09 -18.73 6.76
N ASN A 377 12.33 -17.98 7.56
CA ASN A 377 12.85 -16.89 8.38
C ASN A 377 12.31 -17.07 9.80
N ILE A 378 13.15 -16.82 10.79
CA ILE A 378 12.77 -16.74 12.20
C ILE A 378 13.35 -15.48 12.80
N ARG A 379 12.61 -14.85 13.73
CA ARG A 379 12.98 -13.66 14.47
C ARG A 379 12.64 -13.84 15.94
N PHE A 380 13.56 -13.52 16.79
CA PHE A 380 13.36 -13.28 18.21
C PHE A 380 13.27 -11.77 18.39
N ARG A 381 12.14 -11.29 18.85
CA ARG A 381 11.81 -9.86 18.89
C ARG A 381 11.54 -9.41 20.31
N LYS A 382 12.16 -8.32 20.71
CA LYS A 382 11.78 -7.50 21.85
C LYS A 382 11.16 -6.22 21.32
N GLU A 383 9.96 -5.89 21.76
CA GLU A 383 9.26 -4.65 21.43
C GLU A 383 9.13 -3.77 22.68
N TYR A 384 8.92 -2.50 22.46
CA TYR A 384 8.49 -1.51 23.46
C TYR A 384 7.44 -0.62 22.81
N THR A 385 6.39 -0.27 23.55
CA THR A 385 5.32 0.60 23.08
C THR A 385 4.81 1.45 24.22
N TYR A 386 4.83 2.77 24.03
CA TYR A 386 4.16 3.75 24.88
C TYR A 386 2.83 4.17 24.28
N LEU A 387 1.75 4.16 25.06
CA LEU A 387 0.41 4.54 24.63
C LEU A 387 0.10 6.00 24.98
N PHE A 388 0.13 6.91 23.99
CA PHE A 388 -0.36 8.28 24.18
C PHE A 388 -1.87 8.34 24.35
N ASN A 389 -2.59 7.49 23.62
CA ASN A 389 -4.04 7.40 23.66
C ASN A 389 -4.45 6.02 24.15
N SER A 390 -5.59 5.96 24.82
CA SER A 390 -6.16 4.67 25.21
C SER A 390 -6.39 3.78 24.00
N PHE A 391 -6.06 2.50 24.09
CA PHE A 391 -6.07 1.55 22.98
C PHE A 391 -6.69 0.22 23.40
N ASP A 392 -7.58 -0.35 22.55
CA ASP A 392 -8.11 -1.71 22.70
C ASP A 392 -7.29 -2.69 21.86
N PRO A 393 -6.39 -3.50 22.46
CA PRO A 393 -5.58 -4.44 21.70
C PRO A 393 -6.36 -5.65 21.19
N SER A 394 -7.56 -5.90 21.69
CA SER A 394 -8.43 -6.97 21.21
C SER A 394 -9.11 -6.61 19.88
N GLY A 395 -9.30 -5.31 19.62
CA GLY A 395 -10.02 -4.82 18.45
C GLY A 395 -11.51 -5.19 18.41
N THR A 396 -12.11 -5.45 19.60
CA THR A 396 -13.52 -5.89 19.75
C THR A 396 -14.43 -4.82 20.35
N GLY A 397 -13.89 -3.61 20.62
CA GLY A 397 -14.63 -2.53 21.27
C GLY A 397 -14.73 -2.67 22.79
N GLY A 398 -13.85 -3.48 23.41
CA GLY A 398 -13.77 -3.67 24.83
C GLY A 398 -13.08 -2.53 25.59
N LEU A 399 -12.83 -2.75 26.87
CA LEU A 399 -12.09 -1.81 27.72
C LEU A 399 -10.72 -1.53 27.12
N LYS A 400 -10.38 -0.25 26.99
CA LYS A 400 -9.11 0.19 26.44
C LYS A 400 -8.01 0.18 27.50
N LEU A 401 -6.79 -0.21 27.10
CA LEU A 401 -5.59 0.05 27.91
C LEU A 401 -5.42 1.56 28.08
N PRO A 402 -5.03 2.04 29.28
CA PRO A 402 -4.98 3.46 29.56
C PRO A 402 -3.86 4.17 28.79
N ALA A 403 -4.10 5.44 28.45
CA ALA A 403 -3.06 6.35 28.00
C ALA A 403 -2.01 6.56 29.10
N GLY A 404 -0.78 6.85 28.72
CA GLY A 404 0.34 7.05 29.66
C GLY A 404 0.96 5.76 30.19
N THR A 405 0.63 4.61 29.59
CA THR A 405 1.21 3.30 29.97
C THR A 405 2.13 2.75 28.89
N ASP A 406 3.10 1.95 29.29
CA ASP A 406 4.04 1.30 28.39
C ASP A 406 4.04 -0.23 28.52
N TYR A 407 4.47 -0.90 27.45
CA TYR A 407 4.51 -2.37 27.34
C TYR A 407 5.76 -2.80 26.61
N ASN A 408 6.37 -3.91 27.03
CA ASN A 408 7.66 -4.40 26.50
C ASN A 408 7.62 -5.89 26.10
N PRO A 409 6.72 -6.30 25.20
CA PRO A 409 6.52 -7.69 24.86
C PRO A 409 7.73 -8.33 24.16
N LYS A 410 7.93 -9.62 24.47
CA LYS A 410 8.90 -10.51 23.81
C LYS A 410 8.15 -11.58 23.05
N LEU A 411 8.55 -11.80 21.79
CA LEU A 411 7.83 -12.69 20.91
C LEU A 411 8.73 -13.33 19.85
N ILE A 412 8.21 -14.36 19.22
CA ILE A 412 8.83 -15.05 18.09
C ILE A 412 7.95 -14.83 16.84
N VAL A 413 8.62 -14.49 15.74
CA VAL A 413 7.99 -14.44 14.41
C VAL A 413 8.70 -15.45 13.52
N ALA A 414 7.94 -16.36 12.91
CA ALA A 414 8.50 -17.31 11.95
C ALA A 414 7.68 -17.33 10.67
N SER A 415 8.33 -17.50 9.54
CA SER A 415 7.67 -17.63 8.24
C SER A 415 8.34 -18.69 7.38
N TYR A 416 7.52 -19.42 6.64
CA TYR A 416 7.96 -20.40 5.67
C TYR A 416 7.19 -20.23 4.36
N ASN A 417 7.93 -20.11 3.26
CA ASN A 417 7.38 -20.12 1.92
C ASN A 417 7.87 -21.38 1.21
N SER A 418 6.95 -22.19 0.72
CA SER A 418 7.26 -23.40 -0.03
C SER A 418 7.72 -23.10 -1.46
N ASP A 419 8.09 -24.13 -2.23
CA ASP A 419 8.51 -23.98 -3.63
C ASP A 419 7.32 -23.54 -4.52
N ALA A 420 7.27 -22.26 -4.87
CA ALA A 420 6.19 -21.68 -5.70
C ALA A 420 6.17 -22.17 -7.16
N ARG A 421 7.14 -22.99 -7.61
CA ARG A 421 7.14 -23.62 -8.94
C ARG A 421 6.26 -24.86 -9.00
N LYS A 422 5.89 -25.42 -7.83
CA LYS A 422 5.01 -26.58 -7.75
C LYS A 422 3.55 -26.21 -8.02
N LYS A 423 2.74 -27.19 -8.43
CA LYS A 423 1.30 -26.99 -8.59
C LYS A 423 0.63 -26.66 -7.27
N PHE A 424 1.07 -27.31 -6.19
CA PHE A 424 0.66 -27.03 -4.82
C PHE A 424 1.80 -26.33 -4.10
N PHE A 425 1.54 -25.14 -3.58
CA PHE A 425 2.48 -24.36 -2.80
C PHE A 425 1.74 -23.53 -1.74
N PHE A 426 2.47 -23.13 -0.72
CA PHE A 426 1.89 -22.38 0.39
C PHE A 426 2.94 -21.46 1.04
N ASN A 427 2.43 -20.43 1.68
CA ASN A 427 3.16 -19.64 2.67
C ASN A 427 2.46 -19.74 4.01
N LEU A 428 3.24 -19.78 5.08
CA LEU A 428 2.78 -19.79 6.46
C LEU A 428 3.60 -18.81 7.28
N SER A 429 2.95 -18.09 8.17
CA SER A 429 3.58 -17.16 9.10
C SER A 429 2.94 -17.26 10.46
N THR A 430 3.73 -17.11 11.51
CA THR A 430 3.25 -17.04 12.89
C THR A 430 3.96 -15.93 13.64
N ARG A 431 3.21 -15.28 14.52
CA ARG A 431 3.71 -14.40 15.57
C ARG A 431 3.15 -14.92 16.89
N SER A 432 4.02 -15.28 17.84
CA SER A 432 3.62 -15.88 19.11
C SER A 432 4.44 -15.31 20.25
N GLY A 433 3.80 -14.92 21.32
CA GLY A 433 4.45 -14.39 22.51
C GLY A 433 3.59 -13.41 23.28
N GLU A 434 4.27 -12.54 24.01
CA GLU A 434 3.64 -11.46 24.77
C GLU A 434 3.01 -10.43 23.83
N TYR A 435 1.96 -9.77 24.29
CA TYR A 435 1.22 -8.76 23.54
C TYR A 435 0.54 -7.79 24.51
N PHE A 436 1.04 -6.57 24.60
CA PHE A 436 0.67 -5.61 25.62
C PHE A 436 0.77 -6.24 27.03
N ASN A 437 -0.33 -6.28 27.79
CA ASN A 437 -0.41 -6.89 29.10
C ASN A 437 -0.81 -8.40 29.09
N GLY A 438 -0.85 -9.02 27.93
CA GLY A 438 -1.27 -10.41 27.77
C GLY A 438 -0.44 -11.17 26.74
N THR A 439 -1.09 -12.04 25.98
CA THR A 439 -0.44 -12.87 24.95
C THR A 439 -1.21 -12.87 23.62
N ARG A 440 -0.49 -13.08 22.54
CA ARG A 440 -1.07 -13.24 21.19
C ARG A 440 -0.41 -14.39 20.44
N LEU A 441 -1.25 -15.24 19.84
CA LEU A 441 -0.86 -16.17 18.80
C LEU A 441 -1.53 -15.72 17.49
N ASN A 442 -0.72 -15.35 16.51
CA ASN A 442 -1.17 -15.14 15.13
C ASN A 442 -0.69 -16.30 14.26
N LEU A 443 -1.59 -16.87 13.49
CA LEU A 443 -1.30 -17.84 12.42
C LEU A 443 -1.90 -17.30 11.13
N SER A 444 -1.08 -17.11 10.10
CA SER A 444 -1.56 -16.63 8.81
C SER A 444 -0.87 -17.34 7.67
N GLY A 445 -1.52 -17.38 6.52
CA GLY A 445 -0.93 -17.99 5.35
C GLY A 445 -1.89 -18.05 4.17
N THR A 446 -1.35 -18.54 3.07
CA THR A 446 -2.10 -18.83 1.84
C THR A 446 -1.68 -20.17 1.31
N VAL A 447 -2.65 -21.02 1.02
CA VAL A 447 -2.45 -22.28 0.34
C VAL A 447 -2.97 -22.13 -1.09
N THR A 448 -2.17 -22.49 -2.09
CA THR A 448 -2.52 -22.31 -3.50
C THR A 448 -2.35 -23.63 -4.25
N TYR A 449 -3.39 -23.99 -5.01
CA TYR A 449 -3.33 -25.06 -5.99
C TYR A 449 -3.48 -24.47 -7.39
N ARG A 450 -2.48 -24.71 -8.25
CA ARG A 450 -2.44 -24.21 -9.62
C ARG A 450 -2.85 -25.28 -10.62
N TYR A 451 -3.90 -24.99 -11.34
CA TYR A 451 -4.43 -25.83 -12.42
C TYR A 451 -4.09 -25.19 -13.78
N GLN A 452 -2.83 -25.29 -14.14
CA GLN A 452 -2.33 -24.68 -15.40
C GLN A 452 -2.82 -25.44 -16.64
N PRO A 453 -3.15 -24.73 -17.75
CA PRO A 453 -3.16 -23.27 -17.93
C PRO A 453 -4.47 -22.59 -17.51
N LYS A 454 -5.43 -23.31 -16.93
CA LYS A 454 -6.82 -22.88 -16.75
C LYS A 454 -7.07 -22.02 -15.50
N GLY A 455 -6.12 -21.92 -14.58
CA GLY A 455 -6.30 -21.07 -13.41
C GLY A 455 -5.64 -21.57 -12.13
N PHE A 456 -6.11 -21.05 -11.00
CA PHE A 456 -5.71 -21.51 -9.66
C PHE A 456 -6.85 -21.33 -8.66
N ALA A 457 -6.77 -22.08 -7.57
CA ALA A 457 -7.57 -21.89 -6.38
C ALA A 457 -6.64 -21.61 -5.20
N SER A 458 -7.00 -20.68 -4.34
CA SER A 458 -6.24 -20.35 -3.14
C SER A 458 -7.16 -20.15 -1.94
N LEU A 459 -6.61 -20.42 -0.76
CA LEU A 459 -7.24 -20.15 0.53
C LEU A 459 -6.27 -19.31 1.35
N ALA A 460 -6.58 -18.03 1.53
CA ALA A 460 -5.91 -17.15 2.48
C ALA A 460 -6.60 -17.26 3.84
N PHE A 461 -5.83 -17.27 4.92
CA PHE A 461 -6.36 -17.28 6.27
C PHE A 461 -5.49 -16.50 7.23
N THR A 462 -6.13 -15.88 8.22
CA THR A 462 -5.47 -15.28 9.38
C THR A 462 -6.30 -15.63 10.62
N TYR A 463 -5.64 -16.18 11.61
CA TYR A 463 -6.20 -16.44 12.94
C TYR A 463 -5.41 -15.67 13.97
N ASN A 464 -6.08 -14.90 14.82
CA ASN A 464 -5.48 -14.24 15.97
C ASN A 464 -6.18 -14.73 17.24
N ARG A 465 -5.42 -15.34 18.13
CA ARG A 465 -5.85 -15.64 19.48
C ARG A 465 -5.20 -14.65 20.42
N ILE A 466 -5.99 -13.74 20.99
CA ILE A 466 -5.56 -12.71 21.93
C ILE A 466 -6.10 -13.09 23.31
N ARG A 467 -5.24 -13.11 24.31
CA ARG A 467 -5.60 -13.39 25.70
C ARG A 467 -5.04 -12.26 26.58
N LEU A 468 -5.95 -11.47 27.11
CA LEU A 468 -5.64 -10.38 28.02
C LEU A 468 -6.19 -10.71 29.42
N PRO A 469 -5.56 -10.22 30.50
CA PRO A 469 -6.10 -10.39 31.85
C PRO A 469 -7.39 -9.57 32.03
N GLU A 470 -8.28 -10.01 32.90
CA GLU A 470 -9.44 -9.20 33.28
C GLU A 470 -9.02 -7.83 33.84
N PRO A 471 -9.76 -6.77 33.55
CA PRO A 471 -11.09 -6.70 32.91
C PRO A 471 -11.06 -6.52 31.38
N TYR A 472 -9.94 -6.73 30.70
CA TYR A 472 -9.79 -6.52 29.27
C TYR A 472 -10.31 -7.71 28.45
N ASN A 473 -10.90 -7.43 27.28
CA ASN A 473 -11.46 -8.48 26.43
C ASN A 473 -10.38 -9.34 25.80
N SER A 474 -10.57 -10.65 25.87
CA SER A 474 -9.87 -11.63 25.03
C SER A 474 -10.62 -11.82 23.72
N ALA A 475 -9.93 -12.21 22.63
CA ALA A 475 -10.55 -12.39 21.34
C ALA A 475 -9.95 -13.55 20.56
N ASP A 476 -10.79 -14.20 19.77
CA ASP A 476 -10.42 -15.14 18.71
C ASP A 476 -10.93 -14.57 17.37
N LEU A 477 -10.02 -14.04 16.56
CA LEU A 477 -10.35 -13.34 15.32
C LEU A 477 -9.93 -14.16 14.11
N PHE A 478 -10.87 -14.33 13.17
CA PHE A 478 -10.68 -15.11 11.95
C PHE A 478 -10.87 -14.21 10.73
N LEU A 479 -9.97 -14.32 9.77
CA LEU A 479 -10.13 -13.82 8.42
C LEU A 479 -9.85 -14.99 7.47
N ILE A 480 -10.86 -15.42 6.71
CA ILE A 480 -10.77 -16.56 5.81
C ILE A 480 -11.20 -16.11 4.41
N GLY A 481 -10.35 -16.35 3.41
CA GLY A 481 -10.56 -15.84 2.06
C GLY A 481 -10.27 -16.90 0.98
N PRO A 482 -11.23 -17.79 0.63
CA PRO A 482 -11.11 -18.59 -0.57
C PRO A 482 -11.23 -17.74 -1.83
N ARG A 483 -10.38 -18.02 -2.80
CA ARG A 483 -10.34 -17.36 -4.11
C ARG A 483 -10.15 -18.38 -5.23
N ILE A 484 -10.87 -18.20 -6.32
CA ILE A 484 -10.77 -18.99 -7.54
C ILE A 484 -10.57 -18.02 -8.71
N ASP A 485 -9.53 -18.26 -9.50
CA ASP A 485 -9.29 -17.57 -10.76
C ASP A 485 -9.28 -18.57 -11.89
N LEU A 486 -10.20 -18.42 -12.84
CA LEU A 486 -10.34 -19.30 -14.00
C LEU A 486 -10.14 -18.52 -15.29
N THR A 487 -9.41 -19.14 -16.19
CA THR A 487 -9.18 -18.68 -17.56
C THR A 487 -9.85 -19.67 -18.52
N PHE A 488 -11.06 -19.37 -18.97
CA PHE A 488 -11.80 -20.24 -19.89
C PHE A 488 -11.21 -20.23 -21.30
N SER A 489 -10.72 -19.05 -21.72
CA SER A 489 -10.08 -18.84 -23.01
C SER A 489 -9.06 -17.69 -22.90
N LYS A 490 -8.41 -17.35 -24.02
CA LYS A 490 -7.53 -16.16 -24.12
C LYS A 490 -8.29 -14.84 -23.88
N SER A 491 -9.62 -14.88 -23.92
CA SER A 491 -10.50 -13.71 -23.87
C SER A 491 -11.47 -13.71 -22.70
N VAL A 492 -11.68 -14.83 -21.99
CA VAL A 492 -12.70 -14.94 -20.95
C VAL A 492 -12.06 -15.40 -19.64
N PHE A 493 -12.20 -14.55 -18.63
CA PHE A 493 -11.65 -14.74 -17.29
C PHE A 493 -12.76 -14.62 -16.25
N TRP A 494 -12.68 -15.43 -15.23
CA TRP A 494 -13.58 -15.35 -14.09
C TRP A 494 -12.80 -15.44 -12.79
N THR A 495 -13.01 -14.46 -11.94
CA THR A 495 -12.41 -14.40 -10.59
C THR A 495 -13.52 -14.30 -9.58
N THR A 496 -13.51 -15.18 -8.59
CA THR A 496 -14.41 -15.08 -7.44
C THR A 496 -13.59 -15.22 -6.16
N PHE A 497 -13.85 -14.35 -5.22
CA PHE A 497 -13.34 -14.51 -3.87
C PHE A 497 -14.46 -14.26 -2.84
N VAL A 498 -14.37 -14.97 -1.75
CA VAL A 498 -15.23 -14.81 -0.59
C VAL A 498 -14.34 -14.48 0.59
N GLN A 499 -14.73 -13.53 1.42
CA GLN A 499 -13.98 -13.19 2.63
C GLN A 499 -14.92 -13.17 3.83
N PHE A 500 -14.60 -13.97 4.81
CA PHE A 500 -15.21 -13.91 6.14
C PHE A 500 -14.27 -13.23 7.11
N ASN A 501 -14.73 -12.16 7.77
CA ASN A 501 -13.98 -11.41 8.77
C ASN A 501 -14.79 -11.33 10.06
N SER A 502 -14.35 -12.06 11.09
CA SER A 502 -15.04 -12.10 12.37
C SER A 502 -14.90 -10.81 13.18
N GLN A 503 -13.84 -10.01 12.96
CA GLN A 503 -13.62 -8.74 13.67
C GLN A 503 -14.73 -7.71 13.40
N ILE A 504 -15.22 -7.66 12.17
CA ILE A 504 -16.28 -6.75 11.72
C ILE A 504 -17.59 -7.47 11.39
N SER A 505 -17.67 -8.75 11.77
CA SER A 505 -18.84 -9.62 11.54
C SER A 505 -19.37 -9.53 10.10
N ASN A 506 -18.47 -9.69 9.12
CA ASN A 506 -18.78 -9.50 7.70
C ASN A 506 -18.38 -10.69 6.84
N LEU A 507 -19.30 -11.10 5.95
CA LEU A 507 -19.03 -11.99 4.83
C LEU A 507 -19.16 -11.19 3.53
N ASN A 508 -18.07 -11.09 2.78
CA ASN A 508 -18.04 -10.43 1.48
C ASN A 508 -17.89 -11.47 0.37
N ILE A 509 -18.69 -11.36 -0.67
CA ILE A 509 -18.59 -12.14 -1.90
C ILE A 509 -18.33 -11.16 -3.03
N ASN A 510 -17.27 -11.40 -3.81
CA ASN A 510 -17.00 -10.64 -5.02
C ASN A 510 -16.76 -11.61 -6.17
N SER A 511 -17.51 -11.46 -7.25
CA SER A 511 -17.40 -12.29 -8.45
C SER A 511 -17.31 -11.40 -9.68
N ARG A 512 -16.26 -11.55 -10.46
CA ARG A 512 -15.98 -10.76 -11.65
C ARG A 512 -15.80 -11.66 -12.86
N LEU A 513 -16.64 -11.46 -13.86
CA LEU A 513 -16.47 -11.98 -15.20
C LEU A 513 -15.86 -10.88 -16.08
N GLN A 514 -14.79 -11.19 -16.81
CA GLN A 514 -14.15 -10.32 -17.77
C GLN A 514 -14.14 -11.02 -19.14
N TRP A 515 -14.67 -10.33 -20.14
CA TRP A 515 -14.60 -10.74 -21.53
C TRP A 515 -13.84 -9.72 -22.35
N ARG A 516 -12.63 -10.10 -22.76
CA ARG A 516 -11.79 -9.31 -23.67
C ARG A 516 -12.17 -9.62 -25.12
N PHE A 517 -13.13 -8.89 -25.64
CA PHE A 517 -13.67 -9.13 -26.99
C PHE A 517 -12.77 -8.55 -28.10
N LYS A 518 -11.86 -7.61 -27.75
CA LYS A 518 -10.83 -7.04 -28.62
C LYS A 518 -9.59 -6.73 -27.78
N PRO A 519 -8.36 -6.66 -28.34
CA PRO A 519 -7.20 -6.25 -27.56
C PRO A 519 -7.47 -4.96 -26.77
N VAL A 520 -7.20 -4.97 -25.47
CA VAL A 520 -7.40 -3.85 -24.51
C VAL A 520 -8.85 -3.35 -24.40
N SER A 521 -9.84 -4.05 -25.00
CA SER A 521 -11.27 -3.72 -24.91
C SER A 521 -11.99 -4.82 -24.17
N ASP A 522 -12.57 -4.47 -23.04
CA ASP A 522 -13.09 -5.44 -22.08
C ASP A 522 -14.55 -5.14 -21.73
N PHE A 523 -15.35 -6.18 -21.58
CA PHE A 523 -16.61 -6.17 -20.87
C PHE A 523 -16.41 -6.81 -19.50
N PHE A 524 -16.85 -6.12 -18.46
CA PHE A 524 -16.84 -6.60 -17.08
C PHE A 524 -18.27 -6.74 -16.57
N LEU A 525 -18.53 -7.83 -15.88
CA LEU A 525 -19.71 -8.01 -15.02
C LEU A 525 -19.20 -8.34 -13.62
N VAL A 526 -19.49 -7.46 -12.68
CA VAL A 526 -19.06 -7.59 -11.28
C VAL A 526 -20.28 -7.72 -10.39
N TYR A 527 -20.30 -8.75 -9.57
CA TYR A 527 -21.26 -8.95 -8.51
C TYR A 527 -20.56 -8.86 -7.15
N THR A 528 -21.04 -7.97 -6.30
CA THR A 528 -20.56 -7.84 -4.92
C THR A 528 -21.74 -7.98 -3.96
N ASP A 529 -21.57 -8.80 -2.94
CA ASP A 529 -22.59 -8.99 -1.90
C ASP A 529 -21.94 -9.06 -0.52
N ASN A 530 -22.46 -8.30 0.42
CA ASN A 530 -21.98 -8.26 1.79
C ASN A 530 -23.12 -8.67 2.72
N TYR A 531 -22.79 -9.52 3.68
CA TYR A 531 -23.71 -10.02 4.67
C TYR A 531 -23.18 -9.76 6.08
N PHE A 532 -24.09 -9.60 7.05
CA PHE A 532 -23.74 -9.78 8.44
C PHE A 532 -23.37 -11.26 8.66
N ALA A 533 -22.29 -11.52 9.37
CA ALA A 533 -21.86 -12.87 9.68
C ALA A 533 -21.59 -12.96 11.17
N GLU A 534 -22.37 -13.77 11.87
CA GLU A 534 -22.17 -14.01 13.30
C GLU A 534 -20.95 -14.92 13.49
N SER A 535 -20.13 -14.62 14.50
CA SER A 535 -18.97 -15.43 14.86
C SER A 535 -19.38 -16.79 15.45
N PHE A 536 -18.46 -17.73 15.43
CA PHE A 536 -18.62 -19.09 15.96
C PHE A 536 -19.18 -19.11 17.40
N GLU A 537 -20.41 -19.53 17.56
CA GLU A 537 -20.91 -20.09 18.81
C GLU A 537 -20.72 -21.61 18.78
N GLU A 538 -20.62 -22.26 19.97
CA GLU A 538 -20.35 -23.69 20.09
C GLU A 538 -21.25 -24.53 19.16
N GLY A 539 -20.62 -25.18 18.17
CA GLY A 539 -21.24 -26.12 17.26
C GLY A 539 -21.65 -25.61 15.88
N THR A 540 -21.49 -24.33 15.53
CA THR A 540 -21.79 -23.80 14.18
C THR A 540 -20.56 -23.15 13.55
N VAL A 541 -20.25 -23.47 12.29
CA VAL A 541 -19.03 -23.01 11.60
C VAL A 541 -19.08 -21.51 11.30
N PHE A 542 -20.18 -20.93 10.99
CA PHE A 542 -20.62 -19.52 11.04
C PHE A 542 -22.05 -19.43 10.50
N ARG A 543 -22.80 -18.42 10.90
CA ARG A 543 -24.14 -18.16 10.40
C ARG A 543 -24.12 -16.91 9.53
N VAL A 544 -24.51 -17.06 8.26
CA VAL A 544 -24.74 -15.93 7.37
C VAL A 544 -26.06 -15.27 7.77
N GLY A 545 -26.00 -14.00 8.16
CA GLY A 545 -27.14 -13.21 8.58
C GLY A 545 -27.82 -12.47 7.41
N GLN A 546 -28.41 -11.33 7.73
CA GLN A 546 -29.06 -10.44 6.76
C GLN A 546 -28.04 -9.81 5.79
N PRO A 547 -28.44 -9.51 4.54
CA PRO A 547 -27.57 -8.77 3.63
C PRO A 547 -27.32 -7.35 4.16
N ARG A 548 -26.08 -6.87 4.04
CA ARG A 548 -25.67 -5.49 4.37
C ARG A 548 -25.74 -4.59 3.14
N ALA A 549 -25.14 -5.03 2.05
CA ALA A 549 -25.10 -4.29 0.80
C ALA A 549 -24.91 -5.23 -0.37
N ARG A 550 -25.55 -4.95 -1.49
CA ARG A 550 -25.44 -5.70 -2.75
C ARG A 550 -25.23 -4.74 -3.90
N ALA A 551 -24.33 -5.09 -4.83
CA ALA A 551 -24.11 -4.34 -6.05
C ALA A 551 -23.89 -5.29 -7.23
N ILE A 552 -24.41 -4.91 -8.39
CA ILE A 552 -24.12 -5.51 -9.69
C ILE A 552 -23.69 -4.37 -10.60
N VAL A 553 -22.51 -4.49 -11.20
CA VAL A 553 -21.97 -3.49 -12.12
C VAL A 553 -21.63 -4.18 -13.45
N ALA A 554 -22.15 -3.65 -14.53
CA ALA A 554 -21.75 -4.01 -15.88
C ALA A 554 -20.99 -2.84 -16.50
N LYS A 555 -19.80 -3.09 -17.05
CA LYS A 555 -18.94 -2.07 -17.64
C LYS A 555 -18.40 -2.54 -18.98
N LEU A 556 -18.46 -1.66 -19.96
CA LEU A 556 -17.87 -1.85 -21.27
C LEU A 556 -16.82 -0.77 -21.53
N THR A 557 -15.61 -1.17 -21.83
CA THR A 557 -14.53 -0.29 -22.28
C THR A 557 -14.13 -0.64 -23.70
N TYR A 558 -13.87 0.36 -24.52
CA TYR A 558 -13.43 0.17 -25.90
C TYR A 558 -12.17 0.97 -26.18
N TRP A 559 -11.13 0.31 -26.68
CA TRP A 559 -9.86 0.94 -27.03
C TRP A 559 -9.79 1.23 -28.54
N LEU A 560 -9.69 2.51 -28.87
CA LEU A 560 -9.52 3.01 -30.23
C LEU A 560 -8.12 3.57 -30.38
N ASN A 561 -7.33 3.04 -31.32
CA ASN A 561 -6.09 3.66 -31.78
C ASN A 561 -6.36 4.41 -33.09
N LEU A 562 -5.98 5.68 -33.13
CA LEU A 562 -6.14 6.58 -34.28
C LEU A 562 -4.82 6.75 -35.03
#